data_efb35a54714d8662cc9d631668ef0b94
#
_entry.id   efb35a54714d8662cc9d631668ef0b94
#
_cell.length_a   1.000
_cell.length_b   1.000
_cell.length_c   1.000
_cell.angle_alpha   90.00
_cell.angle_beta   90.00
_cell.angle_gamma   90.00
#
_symmetry.space_group_name_H-M   'P 1'
#
loop_
_entity.id
_entity.type
_entity.pdbx_description
1 polymer ?
#
loop_
_entity_poly.entity_id
_entity_poly.type
_entity_poly.pdbx_seq_one_letter_code
_entity_poly.pdbx_strand_id
1 'polypeptide(L)'
;MADPQVVIEWFKKADEDLEFAKSVLDVNQFFAQICFHFHQAAEKYLKAFIIAADLEFKKIHDLPVLLKLCAARQSELQKIMDDCKLLNRFYIDSRYPVHWPSNYKKEDALNAKKAAENIR
;
A
#
# COMPACT_ATOMS: atom_id res chain seq x y z
N MET A 1 -4.52 23.87 6.64
CA MET A 1 -5.64 23.20 5.98
C MET A 1 -5.18 22.50 4.72
N ALA A 2 -5.62 21.27 4.49
CA ALA A 2 -5.17 20.50 3.32
C ALA A 2 -5.73 21.09 2.03
N ASP A 3 -4.86 21.13 1.00
CA ASP A 3 -5.29 21.52 -0.34
C ASP A 3 -6.05 20.34 -0.98
N PRO A 4 -7.34 20.48 -1.29
CA PRO A 4 -8.12 19.40 -1.89
C PRO A 4 -7.50 18.84 -3.15
N GLN A 5 -6.84 19.67 -3.95
CA GLN A 5 -6.21 19.21 -5.19
C GLN A 5 -5.05 18.25 -4.90
N VAL A 6 -4.27 18.53 -3.88
CA VAL A 6 -3.15 17.65 -3.49
C VAL A 6 -3.69 16.30 -3.01
N VAL A 7 -4.77 16.30 -2.22
CA VAL A 7 -5.40 15.06 -1.76
C VAL A 7 -5.90 14.24 -2.94
N ILE A 8 -6.58 14.87 -3.89
CA ILE A 8 -7.09 14.21 -5.10
C ILE A 8 -5.94 13.56 -5.88
N GLU A 9 -4.82 14.26 -6.03
CA GLU A 9 -3.67 13.73 -6.75
C GLU A 9 -3.09 12.49 -6.06
N TRP A 10 -3.01 12.48 -4.73
CA TRP A 10 -2.54 11.31 -4.00
C TRP A 10 -3.45 10.10 -4.21
N PHE A 11 -4.77 10.30 -4.11
CA PHE A 11 -5.74 9.23 -4.35
C PHE A 11 -5.66 8.73 -5.79
N LYS A 12 -5.52 9.64 -6.74
CA LYS A 12 -5.40 9.29 -8.16
C LYS A 12 -4.16 8.42 -8.40
N LYS A 13 -3.02 8.80 -7.83
CA LYS A 13 -1.80 8.01 -7.96
C LYS A 13 -1.94 6.64 -7.31
N ALA A 14 -2.61 6.57 -6.16
CA ALA A 14 -2.89 5.31 -5.49
C ALA A 14 -3.75 4.40 -6.38
N ASP A 15 -4.82 4.94 -6.97
CA ASP A 15 -5.69 4.20 -7.88
C ASP A 15 -4.92 3.69 -9.10
N GLU A 16 -4.04 4.53 -9.66
CA GLU A 16 -3.22 4.13 -10.82
C GLU A 16 -2.30 2.96 -10.46
N ASP A 17 -1.63 3.01 -9.30
CA ASP A 17 -0.78 1.92 -8.86
C ASP A 17 -1.58 0.63 -8.66
N LEU A 18 -2.77 0.74 -8.05
CA LEU A 18 -3.62 -0.42 -7.81
C LEU A 18 -4.07 -1.05 -9.14
N GLU A 19 -4.56 -0.24 -10.06
CA GLU A 19 -5.03 -0.73 -11.35
C GLU A 19 -3.89 -1.31 -12.19
N PHE A 20 -2.71 -0.69 -12.14
CA PHE A 20 -1.54 -1.21 -12.82
C PHE A 20 -1.19 -2.61 -12.29
N ALA A 21 -1.09 -2.75 -10.97
CA ALA A 21 -0.75 -4.03 -10.37
C ALA A 21 -1.77 -5.11 -10.72
N LYS A 22 -3.07 -4.77 -10.70
CA LYS A 22 -4.14 -5.70 -11.07
C LYS A 22 -4.02 -6.12 -12.52
N SER A 23 -3.69 -5.18 -13.42
CA SER A 23 -3.59 -5.50 -14.84
C SER A 23 -2.43 -6.43 -15.16
N VAL A 24 -1.27 -6.22 -14.53
CA VAL A 24 -0.10 -7.05 -14.79
C VAL A 24 -0.19 -8.40 -14.09
N LEU A 25 -0.95 -8.50 -13.00
CA LEU A 25 -1.16 -9.77 -12.31
C LEU A 25 -1.76 -10.84 -13.23
N ASP A 26 -2.62 -10.42 -14.15
CA ASP A 26 -3.32 -11.33 -15.04
C ASP A 26 -2.44 -11.84 -16.20
N VAL A 27 -1.28 -11.19 -16.47
CA VAL A 27 -0.54 -11.44 -17.70
C VAL A 27 0.93 -11.81 -17.51
N ASN A 28 1.46 -11.77 -16.29
CA ASN A 28 2.86 -12.15 -16.09
C ASN A 28 3.10 -12.81 -14.73
N GLN A 29 4.36 -13.24 -14.51
CA GLN A 29 4.75 -14.00 -13.35
C GLN A 29 5.74 -13.28 -12.44
N PHE A 30 5.91 -11.98 -12.59
CA PHE A 30 6.82 -11.21 -11.72
C PHE A 30 6.13 -10.85 -10.40
N PHE A 31 5.77 -11.90 -9.64
CA PHE A 31 4.91 -11.73 -8.46
C PHE A 31 5.51 -10.86 -7.36
N ALA A 32 6.83 -10.90 -7.19
CA ALA A 32 7.47 -10.06 -6.19
C ALA A 32 7.28 -8.57 -6.51
N GLN A 33 7.49 -8.19 -7.78
CA GLN A 33 7.31 -6.82 -8.22
C GLN A 33 5.84 -6.41 -8.17
N ILE A 34 4.94 -7.33 -8.50
CA ILE A 34 3.49 -7.08 -8.43
C ILE A 34 3.09 -6.82 -6.98
N CYS A 35 3.56 -7.62 -6.04
CA CYS A 35 3.30 -7.41 -4.62
C CYS A 35 3.81 -6.04 -4.14
N PHE A 36 4.99 -5.64 -4.61
CA PHE A 36 5.55 -4.34 -4.29
C PHE A 36 4.64 -3.20 -4.77
N HIS A 37 4.08 -3.33 -5.98
CA HIS A 37 3.18 -2.30 -6.51
C HIS A 37 1.87 -2.22 -5.71
N PHE A 38 1.36 -3.34 -5.21
CA PHE A 38 0.21 -3.30 -4.31
C PHE A 38 0.56 -2.57 -3.01
N HIS A 39 1.77 -2.78 -2.49
CA HIS A 39 2.24 -2.03 -1.33
C HIS A 39 2.26 -0.53 -1.63
N GLN A 40 2.76 -0.14 -2.79
CA GLN A 40 2.85 1.27 -3.17
C GLN A 40 1.46 1.92 -3.25
N ALA A 41 0.47 1.19 -3.78
CA ALA A 41 -0.89 1.69 -3.81
C ALA A 41 -1.41 1.96 -2.40
N ALA A 42 -1.24 0.98 -1.49
CA ALA A 42 -1.68 1.12 -0.11
C ALA A 42 -1.00 2.30 0.59
N GLU A 43 0.31 2.45 0.38
CA GLU A 43 1.06 3.57 0.96
C GLU A 43 0.46 4.91 0.54
N LYS A 44 0.14 5.05 -0.74
CA LYS A 44 -0.42 6.30 -1.25
C LYS A 44 -1.82 6.57 -0.71
N TYR A 45 -2.65 5.52 -0.53
CA TYR A 45 -3.96 5.71 0.09
C TYR A 45 -3.82 6.24 1.52
N LEU A 46 -2.91 5.66 2.31
CA LEU A 46 -2.69 6.11 3.68
C LEU A 46 -2.14 7.52 3.72
N LYS A 47 -1.21 7.86 2.83
CA LYS A 47 -0.66 9.22 2.77
C LYS A 47 -1.70 10.23 2.33
N ALA A 48 -2.61 9.85 1.43
CA ALA A 48 -3.73 10.71 1.05
C ALA A 48 -4.59 11.05 2.26
N PHE A 49 -4.88 10.06 3.10
CA PHE A 49 -5.65 10.28 4.32
C PHE A 49 -4.89 11.21 5.28
N ILE A 50 -3.59 11.00 5.45
CA ILE A 50 -2.77 11.81 6.33
C ILE A 50 -2.83 13.29 5.91
N ILE A 51 -2.71 13.55 4.62
CA ILE A 51 -2.79 14.91 4.09
C ILE A 51 -4.20 15.47 4.27
N ALA A 52 -5.23 14.69 3.96
CA ALA A 52 -6.62 15.12 4.07
C ALA A 52 -7.00 15.46 5.51
N ALA A 53 -6.45 14.76 6.48
CA ALA A 53 -6.74 14.97 7.90
C ALA A 53 -5.82 16.00 8.56
N ASP A 54 -4.97 16.67 7.78
CA ASP A 54 -3.99 17.66 8.28
C ASP A 54 -3.03 17.08 9.32
N LEU A 55 -2.69 15.80 9.19
CA LEU A 55 -1.70 15.18 10.06
C LEU A 55 -0.30 15.48 9.53
N GLU A 56 0.71 15.32 10.40
CA GLU A 56 2.09 15.54 9.98
C GLU A 56 2.48 14.52 8.92
N PHE A 57 2.90 15.00 7.74
CA PHE A 57 3.32 14.16 6.64
C PHE A 57 4.69 13.54 6.94
N LYS A 58 4.78 12.23 6.83
CA LYS A 58 6.01 11.48 7.04
C LYS A 58 6.47 10.83 5.74
N LYS A 59 7.75 10.99 5.41
CA LYS A 59 8.36 10.36 4.23
C LYS A 59 8.84 8.96 4.59
N ILE A 60 7.93 8.12 5.02
CA ILE A 60 8.22 6.74 5.40
C ILE A 60 7.36 5.79 4.57
N HIS A 61 7.78 4.53 4.53
CA HIS A 61 7.11 3.50 3.73
C HIS A 61 6.53 2.38 4.58
N ASP A 62 6.63 2.49 5.90
CA ASP A 62 6.15 1.48 6.83
C ASP A 62 4.64 1.63 7.00
N LEU A 63 3.87 0.70 6.40
CA LEU A 63 2.41 0.79 6.41
C LEU A 63 1.82 0.71 7.81
N PRO A 64 2.26 -0.19 8.70
CA PRO A 64 1.73 -0.19 10.07
C PRO A 64 1.93 1.13 10.79
N VAL A 65 3.08 1.78 10.62
CA VAL A 65 3.33 3.09 11.23
C VAL A 65 2.40 4.16 10.65
N LEU A 66 2.26 4.18 9.33
CA LEU A 66 1.35 5.12 8.67
C LEU A 66 -0.08 4.89 9.12
N LEU A 67 -0.50 3.63 9.24
CA LEU A 67 -1.85 3.32 9.69
C LEU A 67 -2.10 3.79 11.12
N LYS A 68 -1.11 3.66 12.01
CA LYS A 68 -1.27 4.14 13.39
C LYS A 68 -1.54 5.64 13.43
N LEU A 69 -0.89 6.41 12.55
CA LEU A 69 -1.14 7.84 12.45
C LEU A 69 -2.58 8.11 11.99
N CYS A 70 -3.04 7.37 11.01
CA CYS A 70 -4.41 7.51 10.51
C CYS A 70 -5.43 7.07 11.55
N ALA A 71 -5.20 5.97 12.24
CA ALA A 71 -6.12 5.41 13.22
C ALA A 71 -6.27 6.28 14.46
N ALA A 72 -5.25 7.09 14.77
CA ALA A 72 -5.34 8.06 15.86
C ALA A 72 -6.45 9.08 15.60
N ARG A 73 -6.73 9.37 14.32
CA ARG A 73 -7.79 10.30 13.92
C ARG A 73 -9.10 9.58 13.66
N GLN A 74 -9.03 8.34 13.14
CA GLN A 74 -10.20 7.55 12.77
C GLN A 74 -9.96 6.10 13.23
N SER A 75 -10.44 5.78 14.44
CA SER A 75 -10.12 4.50 15.08
C SER A 75 -10.59 3.27 14.32
N GLU A 76 -11.64 3.40 13.50
CA GLU A 76 -12.13 2.30 12.68
C GLU A 76 -11.08 1.75 11.72
N LEU A 77 -10.10 2.58 11.35
CA LEU A 77 -9.05 2.15 10.43
C LEU A 77 -8.15 1.07 11.02
N GLN A 78 -8.16 0.89 12.34
CA GLN A 78 -7.36 -0.14 12.99
C GLN A 78 -7.70 -1.54 12.47
N LYS A 79 -8.90 -1.75 11.94
CA LYS A 79 -9.34 -3.04 11.41
C LYS A 79 -8.54 -3.50 10.20
N ILE A 80 -7.82 -2.61 9.52
CA ILE A 80 -7.00 -2.98 8.36
C ILE A 80 -5.52 -3.13 8.72
N MET A 81 -5.19 -3.21 10.01
CA MET A 81 -3.79 -3.35 10.44
C MET A 81 -3.15 -4.63 9.89
N ASP A 82 -3.89 -5.73 9.85
CA ASP A 82 -3.34 -6.98 9.34
C ASP A 82 -3.02 -6.89 7.85
N ASP A 83 -3.84 -6.17 7.09
CA ASP A 83 -3.58 -5.92 5.67
C ASP A 83 -2.31 -5.10 5.49
N CYS A 84 -2.11 -4.10 6.34
CA CYS A 84 -0.90 -3.27 6.30
C CYS A 84 0.35 -4.08 6.63
N LYS A 85 0.26 -4.96 7.62
CA LYS A 85 1.38 -5.83 8.00
C LYS A 85 1.73 -6.80 6.87
N LEU A 86 0.72 -7.36 6.23
CA LEU A 86 0.93 -8.26 5.10
C LEU A 86 1.68 -7.56 3.97
N LEU A 87 1.20 -6.40 3.56
CA LEU A 87 1.80 -5.67 2.43
C LEU A 87 3.19 -5.12 2.78
N ASN A 88 3.39 -4.71 4.03
CA ASN A 88 4.66 -4.12 4.45
C ASN A 88 5.82 -5.11 4.29
N ARG A 89 5.55 -6.40 4.47
CA ARG A 89 6.55 -7.43 4.26
C ARG A 89 7.08 -7.43 2.84
N PHE A 90 6.21 -7.20 1.86
CA PHE A 90 6.61 -7.20 0.46
C PHE A 90 7.51 -6.03 0.10
N TYR A 91 7.37 -4.89 0.78
CA TYR A 91 8.26 -3.75 0.55
C TYR A 91 9.71 -4.12 0.87
N ILE A 92 9.93 -4.74 2.03
CA ILE A 92 11.27 -5.13 2.46
C ILE A 92 11.81 -6.26 1.57
N ASP A 93 11.01 -7.31 1.38
CA ASP A 93 11.44 -8.50 0.64
C ASP A 93 11.77 -8.20 -0.81
N SER A 94 10.98 -7.33 -1.46
CA SER A 94 11.18 -7.05 -2.89
C SER A 94 12.24 -6.00 -3.16
N ARG A 95 12.62 -5.18 -2.18
CA ARG A 95 13.64 -4.15 -2.35
C ARG A 95 15.06 -4.64 -2.07
N TYR A 96 15.23 -5.69 -1.27
CA TYR A 96 16.54 -6.19 -0.86
C TYR A 96 16.73 -7.60 -1.41
N PRO A 97 17.51 -7.75 -2.51
CA PRO A 97 17.68 -9.06 -3.17
C PRO A 97 18.13 -10.19 -2.26
N VAL A 98 18.90 -9.86 -1.22
CA VAL A 98 19.37 -10.89 -0.27
C VAL A 98 18.24 -11.50 0.54
N HIS A 99 17.09 -10.82 0.61
CA HIS A 99 15.90 -11.28 1.30
C HIS A 99 14.80 -11.70 0.32
N TRP A 100 15.08 -11.63 -0.98
CA TRP A 100 14.08 -12.01 -1.97
C TRP A 100 13.82 -13.50 -1.88
N PRO A 101 12.60 -13.90 -1.49
CA PRO A 101 12.24 -15.31 -1.67
C PRO A 101 12.17 -15.54 -3.16
N SER A 102 12.95 -16.50 -3.64
CA SER A 102 12.95 -16.84 -5.05
C SER A 102 11.65 -17.53 -5.48
N ASN A 103 10.72 -17.71 -4.53
CA ASN A 103 9.53 -18.52 -4.71
C ASN A 103 8.22 -17.78 -4.44
N TYR A 104 8.16 -16.47 -4.70
CA TYR A 104 6.89 -15.75 -4.65
C TYR A 104 5.92 -16.37 -5.64
N LYS A 105 4.74 -16.70 -5.17
CA LYS A 105 3.72 -17.40 -5.94
C LYS A 105 2.57 -16.47 -6.30
N LYS A 106 1.76 -16.89 -7.25
CA LYS A 106 0.55 -16.15 -7.62
C LYS A 106 -0.36 -15.92 -6.41
N GLU A 107 -0.41 -16.89 -5.48
CA GLU A 107 -1.19 -16.76 -4.26
C GLU A 107 -0.76 -15.55 -3.43
N ASP A 108 0.56 -15.29 -3.35
CA ASP A 108 1.07 -14.13 -2.63
C ASP A 108 0.57 -12.84 -3.26
N ALA A 109 0.59 -12.77 -4.58
CA ALA A 109 0.10 -11.60 -5.31
C ALA A 109 -1.40 -11.42 -5.15
N LEU A 110 -2.18 -12.51 -5.14
CA LEU A 110 -3.61 -12.44 -4.91
C LEU A 110 -3.94 -11.95 -3.50
N ASN A 111 -3.17 -12.40 -2.51
CA ASN A 111 -3.34 -11.93 -1.13
C ASN A 111 -2.98 -10.46 -1.01
N ALA A 112 -1.92 -10.02 -1.69
CA ALA A 112 -1.52 -8.62 -1.71
C ALA A 112 -2.59 -7.76 -2.38
N LYS A 113 -3.18 -8.23 -3.48
CA LYS A 113 -4.27 -7.55 -4.16
C LYS A 113 -5.44 -7.31 -3.22
N LYS A 114 -5.87 -8.37 -2.52
CA LYS A 114 -6.99 -8.28 -1.60
C LYS A 114 -6.70 -7.30 -0.46
N ALA A 115 -5.48 -7.36 0.11
CA ALA A 115 -5.10 -6.45 1.18
C ALA A 115 -5.12 -5.00 0.71
N ALA A 116 -4.58 -4.73 -0.48
CA ALA A 116 -4.57 -3.37 -1.04
C ALA A 116 -5.99 -2.86 -1.31
N GLU A 117 -6.87 -3.73 -1.82
CA GLU A 117 -8.26 -3.37 -2.05
C GLU A 117 -9.00 -3.04 -0.76
N ASN A 118 -8.67 -3.74 0.33
CA ASN A 118 -9.27 -3.46 1.64
C ASN A 118 -8.82 -2.11 2.21
N ILE A 119 -7.62 -1.68 1.89
CA ILE A 119 -7.06 -0.40 2.35
C ILE A 119 -7.65 0.77 1.57
N ARG A 120 -8.02 0.54 0.34
CA ARG A 120 -8.60 1.56 -0.53
C ARG A 120 -9.77 2.36 0.08
#